data_b1fde162f1371fb311db63ddb6d92458
#
_entry.id   b1fde162f1371fb311db63ddb6d92458
#
_cell.length_a   1.000
_cell.length_b   1.000
_cell.length_c   1.000
_cell.angle_alpha   90.00
_cell.angle_beta   90.00
_cell.angle_gamma   90.00
#
_symmetry.space_group_name_H-M   'P 1'
#
loop_
_entity.id
_entity.type
_entity.pdbx_description
1 polymer ?
#
loop_
_entity_poly.entity_id
_entity_poly.type
_entity_poly.pdbx_seq_one_letter_code
_entity_poly.pdbx_strand_id
1 'polypeptide(L)'
;MTKACIISIQTVMIWFIDHVIGRPTVVSGHSNGALTAAYIAANGGENISGVVLEDPPVFSTQGEGWEESFAYLDTYKPLHDYNRSDRSECWEAYYLRHCYWGQLFMKNAMDRIADYAEHYHRTHPGEAVRIRFLPSSIWTVFEYAKDYDPAYGEHFYDLSWNHGIAHEKILSDISVPCVYIHAKENLHKSGTLLCAASREQAERAVSYIGENCRLIETPTSDHVIHTVHSALYIETINSLLKNV
;
A
#
# COMPACT_ATOMS: atom_id res chain seq x y z
N MET A 1 -8.01 30.97 -0.11
CA MET A 1 -6.99 29.96 -0.43
C MET A 1 -7.40 29.29 -1.71
N THR A 2 -6.69 29.56 -2.78
CA THR A 2 -6.86 28.89 -4.08
C THR A 2 -6.58 27.40 -3.85
N LYS A 3 -7.57 26.52 -4.14
CA LYS A 3 -7.33 25.10 -4.26
C LYS A 3 -6.24 24.93 -5.34
N ALA A 4 -4.99 24.74 -4.94
CA ALA A 4 -3.98 24.26 -5.84
C ALA A 4 -4.54 22.96 -6.44
N CYS A 5 -4.57 22.88 -7.76
CA CYS A 5 -4.94 21.65 -8.46
C CYS A 5 -3.84 20.64 -8.09
N ILE A 6 -4.08 19.82 -7.06
CA ILE A 6 -3.16 18.74 -6.72
C ILE A 6 -3.30 17.74 -7.85
N ILE A 7 -2.35 17.77 -8.76
CA ILE A 7 -2.23 16.73 -9.79
C ILE A 7 -1.96 15.43 -9.02
N SER A 8 -2.88 14.49 -9.07
CA SER A 8 -2.71 13.22 -8.37
C SER A 8 -1.57 12.43 -8.96
N ILE A 9 -0.92 11.59 -8.15
CA ILE A 9 0.17 10.71 -8.61
C ILE A 9 -0.30 9.81 -9.76
N GLN A 10 -1.55 9.38 -9.74
CA GLN A 10 -2.15 8.57 -10.81
C GLN A 10 -2.15 9.30 -12.14
N THR A 11 -2.55 10.57 -12.13
CA THR A 11 -2.55 11.42 -13.34
C THR A 11 -1.14 11.62 -13.88
N VAL A 12 -0.16 11.84 -12.99
CA VAL A 12 1.26 11.97 -13.39
C VAL A 12 1.78 10.68 -13.99
N MET A 13 1.44 9.53 -13.41
CA MET A 13 1.88 8.23 -13.91
C MET A 13 1.27 7.91 -15.28
N ILE A 14 -0.03 8.18 -15.48
CA ILE A 14 -0.67 8.03 -16.79
C ILE A 14 0.02 8.91 -17.82
N TRP A 15 0.23 10.20 -17.51
CA TRP A 15 0.94 11.12 -18.38
C TRP A 15 2.34 10.62 -18.72
N PHE A 16 3.09 10.11 -17.74
CA PHE A 16 4.44 9.56 -17.93
C PHE A 16 4.43 8.33 -18.86
N ILE A 17 3.47 7.43 -18.68
CA ILE A 17 3.31 6.25 -19.55
C ILE A 17 3.04 6.69 -20.99
N ASP A 18 2.13 7.64 -21.18
CA ASP A 18 1.71 8.08 -22.51
C ASP A 18 2.78 8.89 -23.25
N HIS A 19 3.51 9.78 -22.54
CA HIS A 19 4.38 10.76 -23.20
C HIS A 19 5.87 10.42 -23.10
N VAL A 20 6.27 9.64 -22.08
CA VAL A 20 7.68 9.29 -21.88
C VAL A 20 7.96 7.84 -22.28
N ILE A 21 7.13 6.90 -21.85
CA ILE A 21 7.28 5.49 -22.26
C ILE A 21 6.74 5.29 -23.67
N GLY A 22 5.54 5.79 -23.98
CA GLY A 22 4.93 5.83 -25.31
C GLY A 22 4.73 4.47 -25.98
N ARG A 23 4.54 3.41 -25.19
CA ARG A 23 4.33 2.03 -25.69
C ARG A 23 3.53 1.21 -24.68
N PRO A 24 2.97 0.04 -25.08
CA PRO A 24 2.26 -0.85 -24.18
C PRO A 24 3.08 -1.18 -22.92
N THR A 25 2.46 -0.99 -21.75
CA THR A 25 3.11 -1.06 -20.44
C THR A 25 2.27 -1.87 -19.49
N VAL A 26 2.89 -2.82 -18.78
CA VAL A 26 2.29 -3.50 -17.63
C VAL A 26 2.60 -2.67 -16.39
N VAL A 27 1.55 -2.28 -15.65
CA VAL A 27 1.70 -1.58 -14.37
C VAL A 27 1.61 -2.58 -13.22
N SER A 28 2.36 -2.32 -12.17
CA SER A 28 2.28 -3.12 -10.95
C SER A 28 2.35 -2.24 -9.73
N GLY A 29 1.62 -2.62 -8.68
CA GLY A 29 1.63 -1.90 -7.42
C GLY A 29 1.40 -2.85 -6.24
N HIS A 30 1.99 -2.49 -5.11
CA HIS A 30 1.85 -3.18 -3.84
C HIS A 30 1.04 -2.34 -2.86
N SER A 31 0.12 -2.97 -2.12
CA SER A 31 -0.65 -2.29 -1.08
C SER A 31 -1.39 -1.05 -1.63
N ASN A 32 -1.16 0.15 -1.11
CA ASN A 32 -1.69 1.41 -1.67
C ASN A 32 -1.25 1.66 -3.11
N GLY A 33 -0.03 1.24 -3.45
CA GLY A 33 0.45 1.27 -4.82
C GLY A 33 -0.39 0.40 -5.75
N ALA A 34 -0.99 -0.69 -5.25
CA ALA A 34 -1.90 -1.51 -6.03
C ALA A 34 -3.25 -0.83 -6.27
N LEU A 35 -3.77 -0.05 -5.31
CA LEU A 35 -4.93 0.81 -5.54
C LEU A 35 -4.64 1.88 -6.61
N THR A 36 -3.44 2.48 -6.55
CA THR A 36 -2.95 3.40 -7.58
C THR A 36 -2.84 2.71 -8.94
N ALA A 37 -2.29 1.50 -9.01
CA ALA A 37 -2.17 0.72 -10.24
C ALA A 37 -3.54 0.33 -10.81
N ALA A 38 -4.52 0.00 -9.96
CA ALA A 38 -5.89 -0.25 -10.38
C ALA A 38 -6.53 0.99 -11.03
N TYR A 39 -6.34 2.17 -10.42
CA TYR A 39 -6.81 3.43 -11.00
C TYR A 39 -6.15 3.73 -12.35
N ILE A 40 -4.83 3.51 -12.47
CA ILE A 40 -4.09 3.68 -13.73
C ILE A 40 -4.62 2.70 -14.77
N ALA A 41 -4.86 1.43 -14.43
CA ALA A 41 -5.37 0.44 -15.35
C ALA A 41 -6.79 0.75 -15.85
N ALA A 42 -7.62 1.37 -14.99
CA ALA A 42 -8.98 1.78 -15.34
C ALA A 42 -9.03 3.03 -16.22
N ASN A 43 -8.00 3.91 -16.16
CA ASN A 43 -8.06 5.25 -16.77
C ASN A 43 -6.90 5.55 -17.74
N GLY A 44 -5.89 4.68 -17.85
CA GLY A 44 -4.64 4.94 -18.57
C GLY A 44 -4.67 4.72 -20.09
N GLY A 45 -5.80 4.37 -20.67
CA GLY A 45 -5.95 4.26 -22.13
C GLY A 45 -5.14 3.12 -22.77
N GLU A 46 -4.82 3.29 -24.07
CA GLU A 46 -4.26 2.22 -24.94
C GLU A 46 -2.83 1.80 -24.55
N ASN A 47 -2.09 2.63 -23.84
CA ASN A 47 -0.73 2.32 -23.42
C ASN A 47 -0.66 1.45 -22.15
N ILE A 48 -1.79 1.11 -21.54
CA ILE A 48 -1.84 0.11 -20.47
C ILE A 48 -2.21 -1.23 -21.05
N SER A 49 -1.31 -2.21 -20.95
CA SER A 49 -1.47 -3.55 -21.52
C SER A 49 -1.72 -4.65 -20.49
N GLY A 50 -1.60 -4.33 -19.20
CA GLY A 50 -1.87 -5.26 -18.10
C GLY A 50 -1.58 -4.65 -16.74
N VAL A 51 -2.11 -5.29 -15.69
CA VAL A 51 -1.92 -4.84 -14.31
C VAL A 51 -1.70 -6.00 -13.34
N VAL A 52 -0.76 -5.82 -12.41
CA VAL A 52 -0.58 -6.69 -11.24
C VAL A 52 -0.96 -5.90 -9.98
N LEU A 53 -1.96 -6.41 -9.27
CA LEU A 53 -2.43 -5.85 -8.00
C LEU A 53 -1.89 -6.74 -6.87
N GLU A 54 -0.84 -6.29 -6.21
CA GLU A 54 -0.21 -7.02 -5.12
C GLU A 54 -0.82 -6.59 -3.78
N ASP A 55 -1.63 -7.45 -3.23
CA ASP A 55 -2.28 -7.35 -1.92
C ASP A 55 -2.88 -5.95 -1.62
N PRO A 56 -3.75 -5.42 -2.51
CA PRO A 56 -4.36 -4.12 -2.31
C PRO A 56 -5.35 -4.13 -1.15
N PRO A 57 -5.43 -3.05 -0.35
CA PRO A 57 -6.41 -2.93 0.72
C PRO A 57 -7.79 -2.50 0.17
N VAL A 58 -8.30 -3.25 -0.82
CA VAL A 58 -9.61 -2.98 -1.42
C VAL A 58 -10.73 -3.28 -0.44
N PHE A 59 -11.72 -2.42 -0.41
CA PHE A 59 -12.88 -2.44 0.48
C PHE A 59 -12.57 -2.32 1.98
N SER A 60 -11.37 -2.70 2.43
CA SER A 60 -10.90 -2.44 3.79
C SER A 60 -10.51 -0.96 4.01
N THR A 61 -10.37 -0.20 2.94
CA THR A 61 -10.06 1.24 2.94
C THR A 61 -11.19 2.08 2.34
N GLN A 62 -12.43 1.58 2.37
CA GLN A 62 -13.60 2.29 1.86
C GLN A 62 -14.86 1.91 2.64
N GLY A 63 -15.70 2.90 2.96
CA GLY A 63 -17.02 2.69 3.55
C GLY A 63 -17.01 2.42 5.04
N GLU A 64 -18.06 1.76 5.53
CA GLU A 64 -18.20 1.41 6.94
C GLU A 64 -17.10 0.43 7.37
N GLY A 65 -16.54 0.61 8.57
CA GLY A 65 -15.46 -0.22 9.11
C GLY A 65 -14.05 0.22 8.67
N TRP A 66 -13.90 1.25 7.84
CA TRP A 66 -12.60 1.79 7.47
C TRP A 66 -11.74 2.14 8.70
N GLU A 67 -12.31 2.86 9.67
CA GLU A 67 -11.62 3.27 10.90
C GLU A 67 -11.27 2.11 11.84
N GLU A 68 -11.85 0.93 11.63
CA GLU A 68 -11.57 -0.30 12.36
C GLU A 68 -10.55 -1.18 11.64
N SER A 69 -10.19 -0.83 10.40
CA SER A 69 -9.25 -1.62 9.60
C SER A 69 -7.83 -1.54 10.15
N PHE A 70 -7.07 -2.61 9.94
CA PHE A 70 -5.65 -2.64 10.31
C PHE A 70 -4.87 -1.50 9.62
N ALA A 71 -5.12 -1.25 8.34
CA ALA A 71 -4.48 -0.19 7.59
C ALA A 71 -4.71 1.20 8.22
N TYR A 72 -5.94 1.49 8.65
CA TYR A 72 -6.26 2.74 9.33
C TYR A 72 -5.53 2.84 10.68
N LEU A 73 -5.70 1.85 11.53
CA LEU A 73 -5.18 1.87 12.90
C LEU A 73 -3.65 1.82 12.95
N ASP A 74 -3.04 1.07 12.03
CA ASP A 74 -1.58 0.88 12.02
C ASP A 74 -0.83 2.00 11.30
N THR A 75 -1.40 2.53 10.22
CA THR A 75 -0.66 3.42 9.31
C THR A 75 -1.30 4.80 9.18
N TYR A 76 -2.55 4.88 8.74
CA TYR A 76 -3.11 6.17 8.30
C TYR A 76 -3.46 7.09 9.45
N LYS A 77 -3.98 6.56 10.57
CA LYS A 77 -4.24 7.34 11.75
C LYS A 77 -2.94 7.88 12.38
N PRO A 78 -1.89 7.08 12.60
CA PRO A 78 -0.59 7.60 13.02
C PRO A 78 -0.01 8.67 12.09
N LEU A 79 -0.14 8.50 10.75
CA LEU A 79 0.30 9.49 9.77
C LEU A 79 -0.46 10.82 9.92
N HIS A 80 -1.78 10.74 10.01
CA HIS A 80 -2.65 11.88 10.19
C HIS A 80 -2.33 12.65 11.47
N ASP A 81 -2.19 11.93 12.58
CA ASP A 81 -1.89 12.53 13.88
C ASP A 81 -0.47 13.17 13.89
N TYR A 82 0.52 12.50 13.27
CA TYR A 82 1.87 13.06 13.10
C TYR A 82 1.88 14.36 12.31
N ASN A 83 1.14 14.42 11.22
CA ASN A 83 1.07 15.64 10.39
C ASN A 83 0.47 16.83 11.13
N ARG A 84 -0.29 16.59 12.20
CA ARG A 84 -0.92 17.61 13.06
C ARG A 84 -0.19 17.84 14.37
N SER A 85 0.81 17.01 14.67
CA SER A 85 1.67 17.17 15.85
C SER A 85 2.64 18.33 15.65
N ASP A 86 3.37 18.68 16.71
CA ASP A 86 4.45 19.65 16.67
C ASP A 86 5.71 19.10 15.96
N ARG A 87 5.69 17.83 15.55
CA ARG A 87 6.81 17.11 14.94
C ARG A 87 8.10 17.20 15.73
N SER A 88 7.98 17.12 17.06
CA SER A 88 9.12 17.20 18.00
C SER A 88 10.01 15.94 17.94
N GLU A 89 9.53 14.86 17.33
CA GLU A 89 10.28 13.64 17.03
C GLU A 89 10.22 13.29 15.54
N CYS A 90 11.11 12.40 15.08
CA CYS A 90 11.08 11.94 13.70
C CYS A 90 9.85 11.05 13.42
N TRP A 91 9.47 10.96 12.16
CA TRP A 91 8.32 10.15 11.75
C TRP A 91 8.42 8.69 12.20
N GLU A 92 9.59 8.08 12.06
CA GLU A 92 9.82 6.69 12.40
C GLU A 92 9.61 6.42 13.90
N ALA A 93 10.06 7.32 14.76
CA ALA A 93 9.86 7.22 16.20
C ALA A 93 8.40 7.40 16.58
N TYR A 94 7.74 8.40 16.00
CA TYR A 94 6.31 8.62 16.19
C TYR A 94 5.48 7.40 15.76
N TYR A 95 5.74 6.86 14.56
CA TYR A 95 5.07 5.67 14.06
C TYR A 95 5.22 4.48 15.01
N LEU A 96 6.45 4.19 15.46
CA LEU A 96 6.72 3.10 16.39
C LEU A 96 5.94 3.22 17.70
N ARG A 97 5.72 4.43 18.21
CA ARG A 97 4.93 4.64 19.42
C ARG A 97 3.44 4.43 19.21
N HIS A 98 2.94 4.72 18.01
CA HIS A 98 1.51 4.81 17.73
C HIS A 98 0.96 3.71 16.83
N CYS A 99 1.81 2.91 16.16
CA CYS A 99 1.36 1.84 15.27
C CYS A 99 0.60 0.73 16.02
N TYR A 100 -0.47 0.28 15.42
CA TYR A 100 -1.36 -0.74 16.02
C TYR A 100 -0.67 -2.09 16.16
N TRP A 101 0.17 -2.48 15.19
CA TRP A 101 0.99 -3.69 15.26
C TRP A 101 1.85 -3.72 16.53
N GLY A 102 2.53 -2.62 16.82
CA GLY A 102 3.35 -2.49 18.03
C GLY A 102 2.53 -2.66 19.31
N GLN A 103 1.33 -2.08 19.34
CA GLN A 103 0.42 -2.20 20.48
C GLN A 103 -0.05 -3.65 20.69
N LEU A 104 -0.27 -4.41 19.61
CA LEU A 104 -0.70 -5.81 19.69
C LEU A 104 0.41 -6.74 20.17
N PHE A 105 1.63 -6.59 19.68
CA PHE A 105 2.68 -7.59 19.81
C PHE A 105 3.82 -7.19 20.75
N MET A 106 4.09 -5.89 20.96
CA MET A 106 5.31 -5.43 21.61
C MET A 106 5.09 -4.29 22.65
N LYS A 107 3.90 -4.09 23.12
CA LYS A 107 3.45 -2.95 23.98
C LYS A 107 4.56 -2.24 24.80
N ASN A 108 5.26 -2.98 25.65
CA ASN A 108 6.22 -2.41 26.60
C ASN A 108 7.62 -2.15 26.00
N ALA A 109 7.86 -2.58 24.77
CA ALA A 109 9.14 -2.41 24.11
C ALA A 109 9.14 -1.25 23.10
N MET A 110 7.95 -0.86 22.62
CA MET A 110 7.82 0.10 21.52
C MET A 110 8.40 1.47 21.84
N ASP A 111 8.21 1.98 23.06
CA ASP A 111 8.79 3.27 23.46
C ASP A 111 10.33 3.26 23.41
N ARG A 112 10.94 2.16 23.86
CA ARG A 112 12.41 2.02 23.81
C ARG A 112 12.94 1.90 22.38
N ILE A 113 12.16 1.25 21.51
CA ILE A 113 12.51 1.11 20.09
C ILE A 113 12.36 2.47 19.40
N ALA A 114 11.32 3.22 19.73
CA ALA A 114 11.11 4.57 19.24
C ALA A 114 12.20 5.54 19.72
N ASP A 115 12.60 5.49 21.00
CA ASP A 115 13.73 6.27 21.53
C ASP A 115 15.03 5.96 20.78
N TYR A 116 15.26 4.68 20.47
CA TYR A 116 16.41 4.28 19.66
C TYR A 116 16.31 4.85 18.23
N ALA A 117 15.14 4.77 17.58
CA ALA A 117 14.92 5.31 16.26
C ALA A 117 15.17 6.83 16.21
N GLU A 118 14.65 7.57 17.18
CA GLU A 118 14.85 9.01 17.32
C GLU A 118 16.34 9.35 17.52
N HIS A 119 17.03 8.60 18.40
CA HIS A 119 18.46 8.78 18.59
C HIS A 119 19.27 8.49 17.31
N TYR A 120 18.92 7.40 16.60
CA TYR A 120 19.58 7.03 15.35
C TYR A 120 19.37 8.11 14.28
N HIS A 121 18.14 8.58 14.10
CA HIS A 121 17.81 9.63 13.15
C HIS A 121 18.64 10.91 13.38
N ARG A 122 18.78 11.34 14.64
CA ARG A 122 19.58 12.52 15.01
C ARG A 122 21.08 12.34 14.81
N THR A 123 21.60 11.14 15.03
CA THR A 123 23.04 10.86 14.96
C THR A 123 23.52 10.43 13.56
N HIS A 124 22.59 10.05 12.69
CA HIS A 124 22.87 9.61 11.32
C HIS A 124 21.95 10.35 10.33
N PRO A 125 22.09 11.68 10.20
CA PRO A 125 21.21 12.48 9.35
C PRO A 125 21.29 12.02 7.90
N GLY A 126 20.12 11.77 7.31
CA GLY A 126 20.00 11.29 5.93
C GLY A 126 20.23 9.79 5.74
N GLU A 127 20.47 9.02 6.80
CA GLU A 127 20.46 7.56 6.75
C GLU A 127 19.11 6.99 7.20
N ALA A 128 18.73 5.85 6.62
CA ALA A 128 17.56 5.12 7.07
C ALA A 128 17.76 4.55 8.48
N VAL A 129 16.75 4.62 9.32
CA VAL A 129 16.79 4.06 10.68
C VAL A 129 17.01 2.55 10.63
N ARG A 130 18.06 2.05 11.27
CA ARG A 130 18.44 0.63 11.29
C ARG A 130 18.19 0.00 12.63
N ILE A 131 17.12 -0.78 12.74
CA ILE A 131 16.72 -1.47 13.96
C ILE A 131 17.11 -2.96 13.86
N ARG A 132 18.43 -3.23 13.90
CA ARG A 132 19.01 -4.54 13.60
C ARG A 132 18.58 -5.70 14.50
N PHE A 133 18.01 -5.43 15.66
CA PHE A 133 17.50 -6.45 16.57
C PHE A 133 16.05 -6.87 16.30
N LEU A 134 15.38 -6.19 15.36
CA LEU A 134 14.08 -6.62 14.83
C LEU A 134 14.25 -7.57 13.63
N PRO A 135 13.26 -8.41 13.34
CA PRO A 135 13.25 -9.21 12.11
C PRO A 135 13.44 -8.34 10.86
N SER A 136 14.11 -8.86 9.86
CA SER A 136 14.40 -8.12 8.62
C SER A 136 13.13 -7.63 7.91
N SER A 137 12.03 -8.40 7.98
CA SER A 137 10.73 -8.00 7.45
C SER A 137 10.16 -6.71 8.08
N ILE A 138 10.62 -6.35 9.28
CA ILE A 138 10.17 -5.14 9.99
C ILE A 138 11.14 -3.99 9.70
N TRP A 139 12.46 -4.19 9.84
CA TRP A 139 13.38 -3.06 9.69
C TRP A 139 13.56 -2.61 8.23
N THR A 140 13.31 -3.47 7.24
CA THR A 140 13.31 -3.04 5.82
C THR A 140 12.24 -1.99 5.53
N VAL A 141 11.12 -1.98 6.25
CA VAL A 141 10.11 -0.92 6.13
C VAL A 141 10.73 0.45 6.43
N PHE A 142 11.66 0.54 7.39
CA PHE A 142 12.32 1.80 7.75
C PHE A 142 13.38 2.25 6.75
N GLU A 143 13.90 1.36 5.91
CA GLU A 143 14.77 1.76 4.79
C GLU A 143 14.03 2.64 3.79
N TYR A 144 12.74 2.36 3.58
CA TYR A 144 11.87 3.16 2.71
C TYR A 144 11.24 4.35 3.43
N ALA A 145 11.04 4.27 4.74
CA ALA A 145 10.44 5.34 5.55
C ALA A 145 11.24 6.65 5.52
N LYS A 146 12.57 6.58 5.32
CA LYS A 146 13.45 7.73 5.16
C LYS A 146 13.00 8.71 4.08
N ASP A 147 12.54 8.19 2.95
CA ASP A 147 12.15 8.99 1.77
C ASP A 147 10.62 9.14 1.69
N TYR A 148 9.89 8.61 2.67
CA TYR A 148 8.45 8.70 2.72
C TYR A 148 7.98 10.06 3.23
N ASP A 149 7.15 10.74 2.45
CA ASP A 149 6.48 11.97 2.89
C ASP A 149 5.18 11.62 3.65
N PRO A 150 5.12 11.82 4.97
CA PRO A 150 3.91 11.56 5.74
C PRO A 150 2.67 12.29 5.23
N ALA A 151 2.83 13.42 4.54
CA ALA A 151 1.70 14.15 3.95
C ALA A 151 1.00 13.36 2.83
N TYR A 152 1.71 12.43 2.18
CA TYR A 152 1.10 11.53 1.18
C TYR A 152 0.00 10.65 1.79
N GLY A 153 0.17 10.21 3.03
CA GLY A 153 -0.81 9.39 3.75
C GLY A 153 -2.15 10.06 4.02
N GLU A 154 -2.20 11.41 4.03
CA GLU A 154 -3.45 12.15 4.24
C GLU A 154 -4.51 11.82 3.18
N HIS A 155 -4.10 11.59 1.94
CA HIS A 155 -5.03 11.25 0.86
C HIS A 155 -5.71 9.89 1.06
N PHE A 156 -5.04 8.98 1.76
CA PHE A 156 -5.63 7.69 2.14
C PHE A 156 -6.43 7.80 3.43
N TYR A 157 -6.02 8.66 4.35
CA TYR A 157 -6.76 8.90 5.59
C TYR A 157 -8.13 9.53 5.32
N ASP A 158 -8.20 10.53 4.45
CA ASP A 158 -9.44 11.24 4.10
C ASP A 158 -10.17 10.64 2.88
N LEU A 159 -9.66 9.52 2.35
CA LEU A 159 -10.19 8.80 1.18
C LEU A 159 -10.27 9.65 -0.09
N SER A 160 -9.44 10.70 -0.20
CA SER A 160 -9.40 11.57 -1.40
C SER A 160 -8.52 11.03 -2.52
N TRP A 161 -7.73 9.98 -2.28
CA TRP A 161 -6.79 9.41 -3.24
C TRP A 161 -7.46 8.97 -4.57
N ASN A 162 -8.70 8.54 -4.52
CA ASN A 162 -9.47 8.04 -5.66
C ASN A 162 -10.43 9.07 -6.26
N HIS A 163 -10.29 10.34 -5.93
CA HIS A 163 -11.17 11.43 -6.40
C HIS A 163 -12.66 11.21 -6.09
N GLY A 164 -12.98 10.45 -5.05
CA GLY A 164 -14.35 10.09 -4.68
C GLY A 164 -14.97 8.98 -5.53
N ILE A 165 -14.19 8.30 -6.37
CA ILE A 165 -14.67 7.17 -7.18
C ILE A 165 -14.62 5.91 -6.33
N ALA A 166 -15.73 5.20 -6.20
CA ALA A 166 -15.80 3.96 -5.45
C ALA A 166 -14.88 2.87 -6.02
N HIS A 167 -14.34 2.00 -5.15
CA HIS A 167 -13.49 0.88 -5.57
C HIS A 167 -14.17 -0.01 -6.61
N GLU A 168 -15.47 -0.28 -6.45
CA GLU A 168 -16.28 -1.04 -7.41
C GLU A 168 -16.19 -0.48 -8.82
N LYS A 169 -16.29 0.85 -8.93
CA LYS A 169 -16.25 1.51 -10.23
C LYS A 169 -14.86 1.44 -10.84
N ILE A 170 -13.80 1.70 -10.06
CA ILE A 170 -12.42 1.58 -10.53
C ILE A 170 -12.14 0.16 -11.03
N LEU A 171 -12.52 -0.85 -10.24
CA LEU A 171 -12.28 -2.25 -10.57
C LEU A 171 -13.07 -2.69 -11.82
N SER A 172 -14.33 -2.26 -11.95
CA SER A 172 -15.17 -2.59 -13.12
C SER A 172 -14.69 -1.93 -14.41
N ASP A 173 -13.92 -0.85 -14.33
CA ASP A 173 -13.38 -0.16 -15.50
C ASP A 173 -12.03 -0.76 -15.97
N ILE A 174 -11.45 -1.73 -15.24
CA ILE A 174 -10.24 -2.42 -15.69
C ILE A 174 -10.60 -3.38 -16.82
N SER A 175 -10.20 -3.02 -18.04
CA SER A 175 -10.45 -3.81 -19.24
C SER A 175 -9.26 -4.62 -19.74
N VAL A 176 -8.08 -4.40 -19.13
CA VAL A 176 -6.83 -5.07 -19.48
C VAL A 176 -6.62 -6.35 -18.66
N PRO A 177 -5.79 -7.31 -19.11
CA PRO A 177 -5.41 -8.47 -18.31
C PRO A 177 -4.91 -8.07 -16.92
N CYS A 178 -5.51 -8.66 -15.89
CA CYS A 178 -5.24 -8.37 -14.50
C CYS A 178 -4.81 -9.62 -13.74
N VAL A 179 -3.84 -9.49 -12.85
CA VAL A 179 -3.57 -10.51 -11.84
C VAL A 179 -3.65 -9.86 -10.46
N TYR A 180 -4.55 -10.36 -9.65
CA TYR A 180 -4.67 -10.00 -8.24
C TYR A 180 -3.90 -11.05 -7.41
N ILE A 181 -2.85 -10.64 -6.73
CA ILE A 181 -2.12 -11.50 -5.80
C ILE A 181 -2.55 -11.13 -4.39
N HIS A 182 -3.10 -12.09 -3.67
CA HIS A 182 -3.65 -11.92 -2.33
C HIS A 182 -2.76 -12.65 -1.32
N ALA A 183 -2.31 -11.96 -0.27
CA ALA A 183 -1.66 -12.58 0.86
C ALA A 183 -2.69 -13.40 1.64
N LYS A 184 -2.31 -14.63 2.05
CA LYS A 184 -3.21 -15.48 2.83
C LYS A 184 -3.76 -14.74 4.04
N GLU A 185 -5.06 -14.81 4.23
CA GLU A 185 -5.76 -14.14 5.32
C GLU A 185 -5.16 -14.51 6.70
N ASN A 186 -4.98 -13.52 7.54
CA ASN A 186 -4.48 -13.66 8.89
C ASN A 186 -5.37 -12.87 9.87
N LEU A 187 -5.93 -13.56 10.83
CA LEU A 187 -6.79 -12.98 11.86
C LEU A 187 -6.06 -13.03 13.21
N HIS A 188 -5.96 -11.88 13.86
CA HIS A 188 -5.54 -11.83 15.25
C HIS A 188 -6.63 -12.44 16.15
N LYS A 189 -6.24 -12.97 17.33
CA LYS A 189 -7.17 -13.54 18.32
C LYS A 189 -8.27 -12.59 18.80
N SER A 190 -8.12 -11.27 18.60
CA SER A 190 -9.14 -10.26 18.84
C SER A 190 -10.21 -10.18 17.74
N GLY A 191 -10.05 -10.92 16.65
CA GLY A 191 -10.89 -10.81 15.45
C GLY A 191 -10.42 -9.74 14.45
N THR A 192 -9.36 -8.98 14.75
CA THR A 192 -8.81 -7.98 13.82
C THR A 192 -8.13 -8.68 12.65
N LEU A 193 -8.50 -8.29 11.43
CA LEU A 193 -7.86 -8.75 10.21
C LEU A 193 -6.48 -8.11 10.08
N LEU A 194 -5.40 -8.92 10.10
CA LEU A 194 -4.01 -8.47 9.99
C LEU A 194 -3.47 -8.59 8.55
N CYS A 195 -4.30 -8.27 7.58
CA CYS A 195 -3.90 -8.24 6.17
C CYS A 195 -4.61 -7.08 5.47
N ALA A 196 -4.19 -6.79 4.24
CA ALA A 196 -4.69 -5.65 3.47
C ALA A 196 -6.20 -5.77 3.17
N ALA A 197 -6.64 -6.98 2.78
CA ALA A 197 -8.04 -7.30 2.53
C ALA A 197 -8.36 -8.73 2.99
N SER A 198 -9.62 -9.02 3.30
CA SER A 198 -10.06 -10.39 3.50
C SER A 198 -10.13 -11.15 2.18
N ARG A 199 -10.18 -12.47 2.26
CA ARG A 199 -10.39 -13.31 1.07
C ARG A 199 -11.70 -12.95 0.35
N GLU A 200 -12.77 -12.73 1.11
CA GLU A 200 -14.05 -12.30 0.57
C GLU A 200 -13.94 -10.97 -0.19
N GLN A 201 -13.20 -10.01 0.37
CA GLN A 201 -12.94 -8.73 -0.28
C GLN A 201 -12.11 -8.90 -1.57
N ALA A 202 -11.12 -9.78 -1.57
CA ALA A 202 -10.32 -10.08 -2.76
C ALA A 202 -11.16 -10.77 -3.86
N GLU A 203 -11.95 -11.77 -3.51
CA GLU A 203 -12.87 -12.45 -4.44
C GLU A 203 -13.92 -11.48 -5.00
N ARG A 204 -14.46 -10.60 -4.16
CA ARG A 204 -15.36 -9.52 -4.57
C ARG A 204 -14.68 -8.57 -5.55
N ALA A 205 -13.42 -8.16 -5.30
CA ALA A 205 -12.67 -7.31 -6.22
C ALA A 205 -12.49 -7.97 -7.58
N VAL A 206 -12.10 -9.24 -7.62
CA VAL A 206 -11.95 -10.01 -8.86
C VAL A 206 -13.28 -10.13 -9.59
N SER A 207 -14.41 -10.27 -8.89
CA SER A 207 -15.72 -10.33 -9.52
C SER A 207 -16.12 -9.04 -10.23
N TYR A 208 -15.68 -7.87 -9.74
CA TYR A 208 -15.90 -6.59 -10.42
C TYR A 208 -15.03 -6.44 -11.68
N ILE A 209 -13.77 -6.91 -11.65
CA ILE A 209 -12.89 -6.89 -12.83
C ILE A 209 -13.36 -7.91 -13.89
N GLY A 210 -13.96 -9.00 -13.45
CA GLY A 210 -14.51 -10.04 -14.29
C GLY A 210 -13.47 -10.97 -14.90
N GLU A 211 -13.73 -11.46 -16.13
CA GLU A 211 -12.94 -12.51 -16.80
C GLU A 211 -11.50 -12.10 -17.10
N ASN A 212 -11.20 -10.81 -17.10
CA ASN A 212 -9.85 -10.31 -17.31
C ASN A 212 -8.92 -10.52 -16.08
N CYS A 213 -9.45 -10.89 -14.92
CA CYS A 213 -8.69 -11.00 -13.69
C CYS A 213 -8.51 -12.44 -13.22
N ARG A 214 -7.26 -12.77 -12.88
CA ARG A 214 -6.91 -14.02 -12.19
C ARG A 214 -6.52 -13.72 -10.75
N LEU A 215 -7.16 -14.42 -9.79
CA LEU A 215 -6.77 -14.40 -8.38
C LEU A 215 -5.69 -15.45 -8.11
N ILE A 216 -4.62 -15.03 -7.43
CA ILE A 216 -3.58 -15.92 -6.88
C ILE A 216 -3.53 -15.66 -5.37
N GLU A 217 -3.72 -16.69 -4.55
CA GLU A 217 -3.48 -16.60 -3.11
C GLU A 217 -2.10 -17.17 -2.78
N THR A 218 -1.31 -16.45 -1.98
CA THR A 218 -0.02 -16.94 -1.50
C THR A 218 -0.18 -17.94 -0.36
N PRO A 219 0.79 -18.86 -0.14
CA PRO A 219 0.72 -19.84 0.95
C PRO A 219 0.91 -19.20 2.35
N THR A 220 1.41 -17.97 2.40
CA THR A 220 1.74 -17.26 3.64
C THR A 220 1.00 -15.92 3.71
N SER A 221 0.93 -15.33 4.90
CA SER A 221 0.29 -14.04 5.17
C SER A 221 1.23 -12.84 5.04
N ASP A 222 2.36 -13.01 4.33
CA ASP A 222 3.32 -11.94 4.12
C ASP A 222 2.77 -10.91 3.13
N HIS A 223 2.54 -9.71 3.62
CA HIS A 223 1.99 -8.60 2.85
C HIS A 223 2.91 -8.14 1.70
N VAL A 224 4.24 -8.19 1.90
CA VAL A 224 5.24 -7.78 0.89
C VAL A 224 5.63 -8.99 0.04
N ILE A 225 4.73 -9.38 -0.87
CA ILE A 225 4.82 -10.62 -1.65
C ILE A 225 6.02 -10.60 -2.60
N HIS A 226 6.31 -9.48 -3.25
CA HIS A 226 7.42 -9.34 -4.19
C HIS A 226 8.80 -9.63 -3.56
N THR A 227 8.94 -9.50 -2.25
CA THR A 227 10.19 -9.84 -1.53
C THR A 227 10.20 -11.28 -1.06
N VAL A 228 9.11 -11.78 -0.47
CA VAL A 228 9.04 -13.11 0.13
C VAL A 228 8.78 -14.19 -0.92
N HIS A 229 7.95 -13.90 -1.91
CA HIS A 229 7.58 -14.78 -3.02
C HIS A 229 8.02 -14.20 -4.37
N SER A 230 9.25 -13.71 -4.45
CA SER A 230 9.79 -13.00 -5.63
C SER A 230 9.68 -13.80 -6.92
N ALA A 231 9.86 -15.12 -6.89
CA ALA A 231 9.72 -15.96 -8.07
C ALA A 231 8.28 -15.94 -8.61
N LEU A 232 7.26 -16.06 -7.74
CA LEU A 232 5.85 -15.97 -8.11
C LEU A 232 5.54 -14.60 -8.71
N TYR A 233 6.04 -13.55 -8.08
CA TYR A 233 5.81 -12.17 -8.53
C TYR A 233 6.41 -11.91 -9.91
N ILE A 234 7.66 -12.30 -10.14
CA ILE A 234 8.35 -12.17 -11.44
C ILE A 234 7.65 -13.00 -12.52
N GLU A 235 7.27 -14.25 -12.21
CA GLU A 235 6.52 -15.10 -13.14
C GLU A 235 5.19 -14.46 -13.54
N THR A 236 4.50 -13.86 -12.58
CA THR A 236 3.23 -13.14 -12.81
C THR A 236 3.42 -11.98 -13.77
N ILE A 237 4.39 -11.11 -13.55
CA ILE A 237 4.71 -9.99 -14.46
C ILE A 237 5.05 -10.53 -15.85
N ASN A 238 5.94 -11.53 -15.94
CA ASN A 238 6.34 -12.12 -17.21
C ASN A 238 5.17 -12.75 -17.97
N SER A 239 4.15 -13.26 -17.27
CA SER A 239 2.95 -13.82 -17.92
C SER A 239 2.14 -12.77 -18.64
N LEU A 240 2.07 -11.54 -18.09
CA LEU A 240 1.39 -10.42 -18.74
C LEU A 240 2.22 -9.82 -19.88
N LEU A 241 3.54 -9.73 -19.72
CA LEU A 241 4.43 -9.19 -20.75
C LEU A 241 4.50 -10.02 -22.03
N LYS A 242 4.14 -11.32 -21.99
CA LYS A 242 4.09 -12.17 -23.19
C LYS A 242 2.94 -11.83 -24.14
N ASN A 243 1.98 -11.04 -23.66
CA ASN A 243 0.80 -10.65 -24.41
C ASN A 243 0.90 -9.19 -24.92
N VAL A 244 2.04 -8.56 -24.81
CA VAL A 244 2.32 -7.15 -25.16
C VAL A 244 3.07 -7.05 -26.50
#